data_145645f29be7f1fe953ce16c3655b680
#
_entry.id   145645f29be7f1fe953ce16c3655b680
#
_cell.length_a   1.000
_cell.length_b   1.000
_cell.length_c   1.000
_cell.angle_alpha   90.00
_cell.angle_beta   90.00
_cell.angle_gamma   90.00
#
_symmetry.space_group_name_H-M   'P 1'
#
loop_
_entity.id
_entity.type
_entity.pdbx_description
1 polymer ?
#
loop_
_entity_poly.entity_id
_entity_poly.type
_entity_poly.pdbx_seq_one_letter_code
_entity_poly.pdbx_strand_id
1 'polypeptide(L)'
;QAGKMLILSDPHGNWECFSSILKKWNVVDQEYRWTFGKNQLVVIGDVFDRGKDVLPIYWLLYKLEKEAADAGGQLVFLLGNHEGMVLAGDLRYVKSKYLHLADTLHIPYQELWNKQTELGRWLGTRNTMQLIGDNLFVHAGLSLNFLDKNKSIPEVNKIMSEGLFLNKQERKAASDEIAFMYATYGPVWYRGMVHSADRYHPLYPEDLPKVSD
;
A
#
# COMPACT_ATOMS: atom_id res chain seq x y z
N GLN A 1 15.30 23.88 -6.10
CA GLN A 1 15.94 22.66 -5.58
C GLN A 1 14.89 21.56 -5.58
N ALA A 2 15.24 20.40 -6.13
CA ALA A 2 14.40 19.22 -5.99
C ALA A 2 14.17 18.96 -4.50
N GLY A 3 12.92 18.77 -4.07
CA GLY A 3 12.58 18.49 -2.69
C GLY A 3 13.18 17.15 -2.25
N LYS A 4 13.41 16.99 -0.95
CA LYS A 4 13.81 15.70 -0.39
C LYS A 4 12.63 14.72 -0.41
N MET A 5 12.92 13.44 -0.58
CA MET A 5 11.93 12.37 -0.49
C MET A 5 12.39 11.36 0.55
N LEU A 6 11.54 11.03 1.51
CA LEU A 6 11.71 9.89 2.39
C LEU A 6 10.77 8.77 1.92
N ILE A 7 11.33 7.59 1.71
CA ILE A 7 10.59 6.42 1.24
C ILE A 7 10.62 5.36 2.33
N LEU A 8 9.47 4.83 2.71
CA LEU A 8 9.29 3.76 3.70
C LEU A 8 8.38 2.69 3.11
N SER A 9 8.56 1.45 3.56
CA SER A 9 7.71 0.32 3.18
C SER A 9 7.46 -0.58 4.40
N ASP A 10 6.37 -1.32 4.38
CA ASP A 10 6.05 -2.42 5.30
C ASP A 10 6.14 -2.06 6.81
N PRO A 11 5.50 -0.99 7.29
CA PRO A 11 5.53 -0.68 8.72
C PRO A 11 4.80 -1.70 9.59
N HIS A 12 3.85 -2.48 9.02
CA HIS A 12 3.18 -3.60 9.68
C HIS A 12 2.81 -3.37 11.15
N GLY A 13 2.15 -2.26 11.44
CA GLY A 13 1.74 -1.94 12.81
C GLY A 13 2.88 -1.79 13.82
N ASN A 14 4.11 -1.52 13.37
CA ASN A 14 5.25 -1.22 14.23
C ASN A 14 5.37 0.30 14.43
N TRP A 15 4.54 0.83 15.33
CA TRP A 15 4.48 2.25 15.65
C TRP A 15 5.82 2.82 16.09
N GLU A 16 6.52 2.11 16.97
CA GLU A 16 7.77 2.58 17.57
C GLU A 16 8.84 2.81 16.50
N CYS A 17 9.04 1.82 15.63
CA CYS A 17 9.99 1.94 14.52
C CYS A 17 9.55 3.04 13.53
N PHE A 18 8.30 3.01 13.07
CA PHE A 18 7.76 3.95 12.11
C PHE A 18 7.86 5.39 12.59
N SER A 19 7.37 5.67 13.81
CA SER A 19 7.36 7.02 14.37
C SER A 19 8.78 7.54 14.68
N SER A 20 9.70 6.69 15.12
CA SER A 20 11.10 7.09 15.37
C SER A 20 11.83 7.46 14.08
N ILE A 21 11.56 6.76 12.95
CA ILE A 21 12.11 7.13 11.65
C ILE A 21 11.58 8.50 11.23
N LEU A 22 10.27 8.74 11.32
CA LEU A 22 9.68 10.04 10.95
C LEU A 22 10.26 11.19 11.77
N LYS A 23 10.45 11.01 13.07
CA LYS A 23 11.08 12.01 13.95
C LYS A 23 12.56 12.22 13.61
N LYS A 24 13.32 11.14 13.42
CA LYS A 24 14.75 11.19 13.08
C LYS A 24 15.02 11.97 11.81
N TRP A 25 14.15 11.86 10.82
CA TRP A 25 14.28 12.56 9.54
C TRP A 25 13.54 13.90 9.50
N ASN A 26 13.03 14.38 10.66
CA ASN A 26 12.28 15.62 10.79
C ASN A 26 11.07 15.70 9.82
N VAL A 27 10.43 14.56 9.58
CA VAL A 27 9.15 14.53 8.86
C VAL A 27 8.06 15.06 9.76
N VAL A 28 8.15 14.72 11.07
CA VAL A 28 7.24 15.20 12.12
C VAL A 28 8.00 15.69 13.34
N ASP A 29 7.36 16.59 14.11
CA ASP A 29 7.83 17.02 15.44
C ASP A 29 7.50 16.00 16.55
N GLN A 30 7.71 16.38 17.81
CA GLN A 30 7.43 15.52 18.96
C GLN A 30 5.94 15.25 19.15
N GLU A 31 5.07 16.14 18.70
CA GLU A 31 3.61 16.03 18.70
C GLU A 31 3.05 15.41 17.41
N TYR A 32 3.93 14.84 16.57
CA TYR A 32 3.57 14.22 15.29
C TYR A 32 2.90 15.17 14.28
N ARG A 33 3.25 16.48 14.30
CA ARG A 33 2.83 17.44 13.28
C ARG A 33 3.87 17.47 12.15
N TRP A 34 3.41 17.71 10.94
CA TRP A 34 4.27 17.78 9.75
C TRP A 34 5.30 18.91 9.86
N THR A 35 6.57 18.58 9.74
CA THR A 35 7.69 19.54 9.74
C THR A 35 8.60 19.39 8.53
N PHE A 36 8.24 18.52 7.59
CA PHE A 36 9.07 18.24 6.41
C PHE A 36 8.94 19.32 5.32
N GLY A 37 8.10 20.33 5.52
CA GLY A 37 7.92 21.44 4.60
C GLY A 37 7.42 20.98 3.23
N LYS A 38 8.08 21.43 2.15
CA LYS A 38 7.73 21.10 0.76
C LYS A 38 8.29 19.75 0.27
N ASN A 39 8.82 18.93 1.17
CA ASN A 39 9.37 17.62 0.85
C ASN A 39 8.28 16.56 0.74
N GLN A 40 8.67 15.34 0.40
CA GLN A 40 7.75 14.23 0.14
C GLN A 40 8.01 13.05 1.08
N LEU A 41 6.93 12.48 1.62
CA LEU A 41 6.93 11.18 2.28
C LEU A 41 6.18 10.18 1.39
N VAL A 42 6.83 9.09 1.02
CA VAL A 42 6.22 7.98 0.28
C VAL A 42 6.20 6.75 1.15
N VAL A 43 5.03 6.17 1.39
CA VAL A 43 4.86 4.92 2.13
C VAL A 43 4.29 3.88 1.17
N ILE A 44 5.07 2.83 0.91
CA ILE A 44 4.77 1.83 -0.12
C ILE A 44 4.08 0.62 0.49
N GLY A 45 2.89 0.83 1.07
CA GLY A 45 1.97 -0.22 1.52
C GLY A 45 2.37 -0.97 2.78
N ASP A 46 1.54 -1.95 3.09
CA ASP A 46 1.68 -2.93 4.17
C ASP A 46 1.77 -2.31 5.57
N VAL A 47 0.81 -1.45 5.89
CA VAL A 47 0.57 -0.97 7.25
C VAL A 47 -0.19 -2.02 8.06
N PHE A 48 -1.11 -2.74 7.42
CA PHE A 48 -1.87 -3.81 8.06
C PHE A 48 -1.00 -4.96 8.54
N ASP A 49 -1.56 -5.70 9.48
CA ASP A 49 -1.10 -7.00 9.95
C ASP A 49 0.17 -7.00 10.83
N ARG A 50 0.46 -8.16 11.41
CA ARG A 50 1.67 -8.51 12.18
C ARG A 50 1.87 -7.70 13.46
N GLY A 51 1.87 -6.37 13.38
CA GLY A 51 2.07 -5.49 14.53
C GLY A 51 0.80 -5.14 15.27
N LYS A 52 0.98 -4.51 16.42
CA LYS A 52 -0.13 -4.17 17.33
C LYS A 52 -0.71 -2.76 17.11
N ASP A 53 -0.04 -1.92 16.33
CA ASP A 53 -0.35 -0.50 16.25
C ASP A 53 -0.70 -0.04 14.82
N VAL A 54 -1.49 -0.87 14.13
CA VAL A 54 -1.98 -0.58 12.77
C VAL A 54 -2.81 0.71 12.73
N LEU A 55 -3.80 0.85 13.62
CA LEU A 55 -4.68 2.02 13.69
C LEU A 55 -3.93 3.34 13.91
N PRO A 56 -3.01 3.45 14.88
CA PRO A 56 -2.24 4.68 15.07
C PRO A 56 -1.45 5.09 13.82
N ILE A 57 -0.87 4.14 13.08
CA ILE A 57 -0.13 4.45 11.84
C ILE A 57 -1.08 4.99 10.77
N TYR A 58 -2.23 4.36 10.54
CA TYR A 58 -3.20 4.85 9.55
C TYR A 58 -3.74 6.24 9.88
N TRP A 59 -4.10 6.48 11.15
CA TRP A 59 -4.57 7.81 11.55
C TRP A 59 -3.48 8.88 11.44
N LEU A 60 -2.23 8.52 11.70
CA LEU A 60 -1.10 9.44 11.48
C LEU A 60 -0.93 9.74 9.98
N LEU A 61 -0.93 8.75 9.11
CA LEU A 61 -0.83 8.95 7.66
C LEU A 61 -1.99 9.81 7.12
N TYR A 62 -3.22 9.51 7.55
CA TYR A 62 -4.41 10.28 7.19
C TYR A 62 -4.28 11.77 7.57
N LYS A 63 -3.86 12.04 8.81
CA LYS A 63 -3.60 13.39 9.30
C LYS A 63 -2.49 14.09 8.53
N LEU A 64 -1.36 13.42 8.36
CA LEU A 64 -0.17 13.99 7.72
C LEU A 64 -0.39 14.29 6.23
N GLU A 65 -1.27 13.58 5.54
CA GLU A 65 -1.59 13.87 4.14
C GLU A 65 -2.09 15.30 3.97
N LYS A 66 -3.02 15.72 4.84
CA LYS A 66 -3.52 17.09 4.83
C LYS A 66 -2.46 18.10 5.26
N GLU A 67 -1.75 17.84 6.35
CA GLU A 67 -0.72 18.76 6.87
C GLU A 67 0.43 18.94 5.86
N ALA A 68 0.82 17.87 5.15
CA ALA A 68 1.81 17.95 4.08
C ALA A 68 1.34 18.87 2.95
N ALA A 69 0.09 18.68 2.49
CA ALA A 69 -0.50 19.51 1.44
C ALA A 69 -0.58 21.00 1.85
N ASP A 70 -1.01 21.28 3.08
CA ASP A 70 -1.08 22.65 3.64
C ASP A 70 0.30 23.32 3.71
N ALA A 71 1.38 22.53 3.90
CA ALA A 71 2.77 22.99 3.91
C ALA A 71 3.40 23.07 2.49
N GLY A 72 2.66 22.70 1.44
CA GLY A 72 3.15 22.61 0.06
C GLY A 72 4.07 21.42 -0.20
N GLY A 73 4.07 20.44 0.70
CA GLY A 73 4.70 19.12 0.55
C GLY A 73 3.71 18.06 0.09
N GLN A 74 4.08 16.79 0.23
CA GLN A 74 3.23 15.69 -0.19
C GLN A 74 3.46 14.45 0.67
N LEU A 75 2.38 13.78 1.04
CA LEU A 75 2.40 12.40 1.50
C LEU A 75 1.73 11.51 0.45
N VAL A 76 2.42 10.47 0.02
CA VAL A 76 1.88 9.43 -0.86
C VAL A 76 1.84 8.12 -0.08
N PHE A 77 0.66 7.53 0.02
CA PHE A 77 0.47 6.18 0.53
C PHE A 77 0.00 5.29 -0.61
N LEU A 78 0.73 4.23 -0.89
CA LEU A 78 0.37 3.22 -1.87
C LEU A 78 -0.16 1.97 -1.18
N LEU A 79 -1.04 1.25 -1.87
CA LEU A 79 -1.59 -0.02 -1.37
C LEU A 79 -0.58 -1.15 -1.55
N GLY A 80 -0.36 -1.93 -0.49
CA GLY A 80 0.36 -3.19 -0.51
C GLY A 80 -0.57 -4.41 -0.60
N ASN A 81 0.00 -5.58 -0.54
CA ASN A 81 -0.79 -6.81 -0.59
C ASN A 81 -1.59 -7.04 0.72
N HIS A 82 -1.09 -6.59 1.87
CA HIS A 82 -1.81 -6.71 3.13
C HIS A 82 -3.04 -5.80 3.21
N GLU A 83 -3.03 -4.62 2.57
CA GLU A 83 -4.26 -3.84 2.38
C GLU A 83 -5.28 -4.62 1.57
N GLY A 84 -4.86 -5.21 0.44
CA GLY A 84 -5.73 -6.03 -0.40
C GLY A 84 -6.23 -7.31 0.29
N MET A 85 -5.48 -7.87 1.25
CA MET A 85 -5.89 -9.03 2.05
C MET A 85 -6.97 -8.66 3.06
N VAL A 86 -6.69 -7.72 3.94
CA VAL A 86 -7.58 -7.34 5.05
C VAL A 86 -8.91 -6.81 4.53
N LEU A 87 -8.88 -5.91 3.53
CA LEU A 87 -10.09 -5.34 2.96
C LEU A 87 -10.95 -6.37 2.19
N ALA A 88 -10.33 -7.46 1.74
CA ALA A 88 -11.01 -8.61 1.14
C ALA A 88 -11.42 -9.71 2.16
N GLY A 89 -11.22 -9.49 3.46
CA GLY A 89 -11.58 -10.42 4.53
C GLY A 89 -10.56 -11.54 4.80
N ASP A 90 -9.34 -11.46 4.25
CA ASP A 90 -8.25 -12.38 4.61
C ASP A 90 -7.52 -11.86 5.86
N LEU A 91 -7.89 -12.38 7.02
CA LEU A 91 -7.48 -11.89 8.33
C LEU A 91 -6.37 -12.73 8.98
N ARG A 92 -5.68 -13.59 8.23
CA ARG A 92 -4.71 -14.58 8.75
C ARG A 92 -3.58 -13.97 9.59
N TYR A 93 -3.21 -12.72 9.34
CA TYR A 93 -2.10 -12.03 10.01
C TYR A 93 -2.54 -10.89 10.92
N VAL A 94 -3.86 -10.70 11.08
CA VAL A 94 -4.42 -9.69 11.99
C VAL A 94 -4.14 -10.07 13.44
N LYS A 95 -3.67 -9.13 14.24
CA LYS A 95 -3.44 -9.35 15.67
C LYS A 95 -4.74 -9.61 16.42
N SER A 96 -4.69 -10.55 17.37
CA SER A 96 -5.83 -10.96 18.18
C SER A 96 -6.54 -9.79 18.88
N LYS A 97 -5.83 -8.76 19.31
CA LYS A 97 -6.44 -7.58 19.93
C LYS A 97 -7.50 -6.90 19.03
N TYR A 98 -7.26 -6.88 17.71
CA TYR A 98 -8.21 -6.30 16.76
C TYR A 98 -9.39 -7.21 16.48
N LEU A 99 -9.17 -8.52 16.48
CA LEU A 99 -10.26 -9.50 16.38
C LEU A 99 -11.14 -9.45 17.64
N HIS A 100 -10.55 -9.38 18.85
CA HIS A 100 -11.31 -9.18 20.09
C HIS A 100 -12.08 -7.85 20.11
N LEU A 101 -11.49 -6.77 19.54
CA LEU A 101 -12.22 -5.50 19.39
C LEU A 101 -13.43 -5.67 18.49
N ALA A 102 -13.28 -6.32 17.35
CA ALA A 102 -14.37 -6.60 16.40
C ALA A 102 -15.47 -7.45 17.07
N ASP A 103 -15.08 -8.51 17.80
CA ASP A 103 -16.00 -9.36 18.57
C ASP A 103 -16.77 -8.55 19.62
N THR A 104 -16.09 -7.66 20.35
CA THR A 104 -16.71 -6.78 21.36
C THR A 104 -17.73 -5.82 20.75
N LEU A 105 -17.45 -5.34 19.53
CA LEU A 105 -18.34 -4.47 18.78
C LEU A 105 -19.45 -5.23 18.04
N HIS A 106 -19.40 -6.56 18.03
CA HIS A 106 -20.29 -7.42 17.22
C HIS A 106 -20.28 -7.06 15.72
N ILE A 107 -19.12 -6.68 15.20
CA ILE A 107 -18.91 -6.29 13.80
C ILE A 107 -17.73 -7.11 13.24
N PRO A 108 -17.85 -7.79 12.10
CA PRO A 108 -16.70 -8.42 11.46
C PRO A 108 -15.56 -7.42 11.23
N TYR A 109 -14.31 -7.84 11.49
CA TYR A 109 -13.16 -6.91 11.46
C TYR A 109 -13.03 -6.15 10.11
N GLN A 110 -13.24 -6.83 8.98
CA GLN A 110 -13.17 -6.19 7.66
C GLN A 110 -14.25 -5.11 7.49
N GLU A 111 -15.39 -5.20 8.18
CA GLU A 111 -16.44 -4.17 8.10
C GLU A 111 -16.05 -2.87 8.80
N LEU A 112 -15.08 -2.91 9.71
CA LEU A 112 -14.50 -1.71 10.31
C LEU A 112 -13.67 -0.89 9.30
N TRP A 113 -13.38 -1.48 8.14
CA TRP A 113 -12.57 -0.90 7.06
C TRP A 113 -13.34 -0.78 5.73
N ASN A 114 -14.64 -0.94 5.74
CA ASN A 114 -15.45 -0.85 4.53
C ASN A 114 -15.59 0.61 4.04
N LYS A 115 -16.20 0.79 2.87
CA LYS A 115 -16.41 2.11 2.23
C LYS A 115 -17.32 3.07 3.04
N GLN A 116 -17.93 2.63 4.13
CA GLN A 116 -18.75 3.47 5.01
C GLN A 116 -17.94 4.08 6.16
N THR A 117 -16.75 3.56 6.45
CA THR A 117 -15.85 4.06 7.48
C THR A 117 -14.87 5.09 6.91
N GLU A 118 -14.36 5.99 7.76
CA GLU A 118 -13.46 7.05 7.31
C GLU A 118 -12.17 6.50 6.70
N LEU A 119 -11.48 5.62 7.42
CA LEU A 119 -10.24 5.01 6.91
C LEU A 119 -10.50 4.07 5.72
N GLY A 120 -11.63 3.37 5.70
CA GLY A 120 -11.99 2.53 4.55
C GLY A 120 -12.21 3.34 3.28
N ARG A 121 -12.91 4.48 3.36
CA ARG A 121 -13.05 5.43 2.25
C ARG A 121 -11.68 5.95 1.79
N TRP A 122 -10.86 6.39 2.74
CA TRP A 122 -9.53 6.91 2.46
C TRP A 122 -8.66 5.85 1.75
N LEU A 123 -8.62 4.60 2.24
CA LEU A 123 -7.92 3.51 1.60
C LEU A 123 -8.44 3.24 0.17
N GLY A 124 -9.75 3.31 -0.02
CA GLY A 124 -10.39 3.15 -1.34
C GLY A 124 -9.98 4.18 -2.39
N THR A 125 -9.39 5.31 -1.97
CA THR A 125 -8.86 6.35 -2.88
C THR A 125 -7.36 6.24 -3.12
N ARG A 126 -6.67 5.28 -2.51
CA ARG A 126 -5.21 5.14 -2.66
C ARG A 126 -4.83 4.43 -3.95
N ASN A 127 -3.73 4.87 -4.51
CA ASN A 127 -3.16 4.24 -5.68
C ASN A 127 -2.37 2.99 -5.30
N THR A 128 -2.22 2.07 -6.24
CA THR A 128 -1.31 0.92 -6.14
C THR A 128 0.04 1.24 -6.76
N MET A 129 0.05 2.06 -7.80
CA MET A 129 1.25 2.49 -8.51
C MET A 129 1.23 4.00 -8.69
N GLN A 130 2.41 4.64 -8.59
CA GLN A 130 2.53 6.07 -8.82
C GLN A 130 3.88 6.45 -9.38
N LEU A 131 3.87 7.26 -10.44
CA LEU A 131 5.06 7.93 -10.96
C LEU A 131 5.25 9.26 -10.21
N ILE A 132 6.46 9.49 -9.68
CA ILE A 132 6.85 10.76 -9.04
C ILE A 132 8.19 11.18 -9.64
N GLY A 133 8.19 12.23 -10.46
CA GLY A 133 9.33 12.52 -11.32
C GLY A 133 9.58 11.35 -12.27
N ASP A 134 10.80 10.85 -12.32
CA ASP A 134 11.21 9.72 -13.17
C ASP A 134 11.19 8.37 -12.39
N ASN A 135 10.60 8.34 -11.19
CA ASN A 135 10.59 7.14 -10.35
C ASN A 135 9.18 6.56 -10.26
N LEU A 136 9.03 5.29 -10.64
CA LEU A 136 7.81 4.52 -10.45
C LEU A 136 7.84 3.79 -9.11
N PHE A 137 6.81 4.02 -8.30
CA PHE A 137 6.62 3.37 -7.00
C PHE A 137 5.51 2.33 -7.10
N VAL A 138 5.82 1.12 -6.63
CA VAL A 138 4.90 -0.01 -6.54
C VAL A 138 5.35 -0.92 -5.40
N HIS A 139 4.40 -1.58 -4.70
CA HIS A 139 4.73 -2.33 -3.48
C HIS A 139 5.63 -3.55 -3.73
N ALA A 140 5.33 -4.38 -4.73
CA ALA A 140 6.08 -5.62 -4.95
C ALA A 140 7.04 -5.55 -6.15
N GLY A 141 6.52 -5.24 -7.33
CA GLY A 141 7.31 -5.17 -8.54
C GLY A 141 6.47 -5.44 -9.79
N LEU A 142 7.13 -5.36 -10.96
CA LEU A 142 6.50 -5.57 -12.25
C LEU A 142 7.04 -6.87 -12.87
N SER A 143 6.16 -7.83 -13.12
CA SER A 143 6.49 -9.05 -13.86
C SER A 143 6.38 -8.81 -15.37
N LEU A 144 7.06 -9.62 -16.20
CA LEU A 144 6.85 -9.60 -17.63
C LEU A 144 5.38 -9.88 -18.00
N ASN A 145 4.74 -10.82 -17.30
CA ASN A 145 3.31 -11.10 -17.45
C ASN A 145 2.43 -9.88 -17.19
N PHE A 146 2.83 -9.01 -16.27
CA PHE A 146 2.14 -7.76 -16.01
C PHE A 146 2.37 -6.75 -17.14
N LEU A 147 3.60 -6.60 -17.62
CA LEU A 147 3.95 -5.70 -18.74
C LEU A 147 3.20 -6.08 -20.02
N ASP A 148 3.05 -7.39 -20.30
CA ASP A 148 2.29 -7.91 -21.43
C ASP A 148 0.81 -7.48 -21.42
N LYS A 149 0.28 -7.03 -20.27
CA LYS A 149 -1.09 -6.46 -20.21
C LYS A 149 -1.19 -5.08 -20.84
N ASN A 150 -0.05 -4.42 -21.08
CA ASN A 150 0.04 -3.11 -21.73
C ASN A 150 -0.94 -2.07 -21.16
N LYS A 151 -0.98 -1.95 -19.83
CA LYS A 151 -1.86 -1.02 -19.10
C LYS A 151 -1.10 0.20 -18.64
N SER A 152 -1.68 1.35 -18.82
CA SER A 152 -1.22 2.60 -18.22
C SER A 152 -1.40 2.59 -16.69
N ILE A 153 -0.60 3.39 -15.97
CA ILE A 153 -0.70 3.53 -14.51
C ILE A 153 -2.14 3.88 -14.04
N PRO A 154 -2.85 4.83 -14.67
CA PRO A 154 -4.24 5.12 -14.31
C PRO A 154 -5.19 3.92 -14.48
N GLU A 155 -5.02 3.13 -15.55
CA GLU A 155 -5.83 1.92 -15.77
C GLU A 155 -5.56 0.86 -14.70
N VAL A 156 -4.28 0.62 -14.34
CA VAL A 156 -3.92 -0.29 -13.26
C VAL A 156 -4.54 0.17 -11.94
N ASN A 157 -4.40 1.43 -11.58
CA ASN A 157 -4.98 1.96 -10.34
C ASN A 157 -6.50 1.83 -10.30
N LYS A 158 -7.18 2.03 -11.43
CA LYS A 158 -8.62 1.84 -11.55
C LYS A 158 -9.01 0.36 -11.31
N ILE A 159 -8.36 -0.58 -12.00
CA ILE A 159 -8.63 -2.02 -11.87
C ILE A 159 -8.37 -2.47 -10.42
N MET A 160 -7.28 -2.01 -9.81
CA MET A 160 -6.95 -2.31 -8.41
C MET A 160 -8.00 -1.73 -7.45
N SER A 161 -8.46 -0.50 -7.66
CA SER A 161 -9.51 0.11 -6.83
C SER A 161 -10.85 -0.64 -6.94
N GLU A 162 -11.22 -1.11 -8.12
CA GLU A 162 -12.43 -1.91 -8.34
C GLU A 162 -12.40 -3.24 -7.58
N GLY A 163 -11.22 -3.88 -7.50
CA GLY A 163 -11.03 -5.16 -6.82
C GLY A 163 -10.69 -5.07 -5.33
N LEU A 164 -10.44 -3.88 -4.78
CA LEU A 164 -9.81 -3.72 -3.46
C LEU A 164 -10.61 -4.37 -2.33
N PHE A 165 -11.93 -4.20 -2.32
CA PHE A 165 -12.83 -4.72 -1.28
C PHE A 165 -13.49 -6.06 -1.65
N LEU A 166 -13.13 -6.62 -2.79
CA LEU A 166 -13.66 -7.91 -3.26
C LEU A 166 -12.77 -9.05 -2.74
N ASN A 167 -13.39 -10.12 -2.25
CA ASN A 167 -12.67 -11.34 -1.93
C ASN A 167 -12.18 -12.06 -3.21
N LYS A 168 -11.36 -13.12 -3.04
CA LYS A 168 -10.76 -13.84 -4.16
C LYS A 168 -11.77 -14.37 -5.18
N GLN A 169 -12.92 -14.87 -4.70
CA GLN A 169 -13.97 -15.42 -5.58
C GLN A 169 -14.70 -14.30 -6.33
N GLU A 170 -15.01 -13.23 -5.64
CA GLU A 170 -15.63 -12.03 -6.21
C GLU A 170 -14.73 -11.36 -7.25
N ARG A 171 -13.41 -11.23 -6.99
CA ARG A 171 -12.44 -10.72 -7.97
C ARG A 171 -12.47 -11.56 -9.26
N LYS A 172 -12.47 -12.89 -9.12
CA LYS A 172 -12.53 -13.81 -10.26
C LYS A 172 -13.86 -13.72 -11.01
N ALA A 173 -14.96 -13.55 -10.29
CA ALA A 173 -16.28 -13.38 -10.91
C ALA A 173 -16.43 -12.01 -11.61
N ALA A 174 -15.77 -10.97 -11.07
CA ALA A 174 -15.84 -9.62 -11.63
C ALA A 174 -15.08 -9.50 -12.96
N SER A 175 -13.81 -9.93 -12.98
CA SER A 175 -13.03 -10.00 -14.21
C SER A 175 -11.72 -10.78 -14.04
N ASP A 176 -11.24 -11.42 -15.11
CA ASP A 176 -9.92 -12.07 -15.15
C ASP A 176 -8.80 -11.05 -14.92
N GLU A 177 -9.00 -9.82 -15.33
CA GLU A 177 -8.03 -8.73 -15.17
C GLU A 177 -7.87 -8.33 -13.70
N ILE A 178 -8.98 -8.13 -12.97
CA ILE A 178 -8.98 -7.88 -11.53
C ILE A 178 -8.34 -9.07 -10.80
N ALA A 179 -8.72 -10.30 -11.15
CA ALA A 179 -8.16 -11.50 -10.54
C ALA A 179 -6.63 -11.59 -10.74
N PHE A 180 -6.14 -11.27 -11.94
CA PHE A 180 -4.71 -11.22 -12.26
C PHE A 180 -3.96 -10.19 -11.41
N MET A 181 -4.48 -8.97 -11.29
CA MET A 181 -3.82 -7.88 -10.56
C MET A 181 -3.58 -8.20 -9.08
N TYR A 182 -4.43 -9.06 -8.49
CA TYR A 182 -4.30 -9.52 -7.10
C TYR A 182 -3.66 -10.92 -6.97
N ALA A 183 -3.10 -11.46 -8.06
CA ALA A 183 -2.44 -12.77 -8.08
C ALA A 183 -0.91 -12.64 -8.05
N THR A 184 -0.21 -13.78 -8.11
CA THR A 184 1.25 -13.90 -7.96
C THR A 184 2.07 -12.97 -8.86
N TYR A 185 1.60 -12.69 -10.05
CA TYR A 185 2.31 -11.86 -11.03
C TYR A 185 1.80 -10.41 -11.09
N GLY A 186 0.83 -10.07 -10.24
CA GLY A 186 0.32 -8.71 -10.10
C GLY A 186 1.23 -7.80 -9.27
N PRO A 187 1.01 -6.47 -9.34
CA PRO A 187 1.96 -5.45 -8.85
C PRO A 187 2.15 -5.44 -7.32
N VAL A 188 1.27 -6.06 -6.55
CA VAL A 188 1.39 -6.13 -5.08
C VAL A 188 1.86 -7.50 -4.56
N TRP A 189 2.00 -8.51 -5.45
CA TRP A 189 2.40 -9.86 -5.06
C TRP A 189 3.65 -10.39 -5.73
N TYR A 190 4.10 -9.78 -6.83
CA TYR A 190 5.22 -10.30 -7.59
C TYR A 190 6.51 -10.33 -6.76
N ARG A 191 7.22 -11.46 -6.79
CA ARG A 191 8.45 -11.71 -6.01
C ARG A 191 9.68 -12.02 -6.87
N GLY A 192 9.53 -12.04 -8.20
CA GLY A 192 10.62 -12.39 -9.11
C GLY A 192 11.79 -11.42 -9.14
N MET A 193 11.62 -10.20 -8.60
CA MET A 193 12.72 -9.23 -8.44
C MET A 193 13.65 -9.56 -7.26
N VAL A 194 13.21 -10.43 -6.33
CA VAL A 194 13.95 -10.75 -5.09
C VAL A 194 14.13 -12.25 -4.86
N HIS A 195 13.44 -13.10 -5.63
CA HIS A 195 13.51 -14.56 -5.54
C HIS A 195 13.83 -15.19 -6.87
N SER A 196 14.83 -16.07 -6.89
CA SER A 196 15.28 -16.83 -8.07
C SER A 196 14.51 -18.13 -8.31
N ALA A 197 13.51 -18.48 -7.49
CA ALA A 197 12.73 -19.69 -7.70
C ALA A 197 11.81 -19.55 -8.91
N ASP A 198 11.82 -20.54 -9.83
CA ASP A 198 11.10 -20.52 -11.11
C ASP A 198 9.61 -20.18 -11.00
N ARG A 199 8.97 -20.60 -9.90
CA ARG A 199 7.54 -20.29 -9.63
C ARG A 199 7.23 -18.79 -9.56
N TYR A 200 8.24 -17.94 -9.38
CA TYR A 200 8.07 -16.49 -9.35
C TYR A 200 8.36 -15.81 -10.68
N HIS A 201 8.77 -16.57 -11.72
CA HIS A 201 9.25 -16.04 -12.98
C HIS A 201 10.29 -14.93 -12.75
N PRO A 202 11.49 -15.28 -12.24
CA PRO A 202 12.48 -14.29 -11.83
C PRO A 202 12.89 -13.41 -13.01
N LEU A 203 13.12 -12.12 -12.70
CA LEU A 203 13.71 -11.19 -13.66
C LEU A 203 15.25 -11.31 -13.60
N TYR A 204 15.85 -11.40 -14.75
CA TYR A 204 17.29 -11.39 -14.92
C TYR A 204 17.79 -10.02 -15.42
N PRO A 205 19.10 -9.71 -15.34
CA PRO A 205 19.63 -8.42 -15.78
C PRO A 205 19.23 -8.03 -17.22
N GLU A 206 19.09 -8.99 -18.11
CA GLU A 206 18.65 -8.81 -19.50
C GLU A 206 17.17 -8.43 -19.65
N ASP A 207 16.35 -8.64 -18.61
CA ASP A 207 14.93 -8.27 -18.61
C ASP A 207 14.69 -6.84 -18.11
N LEU A 208 15.66 -6.23 -17.42
CA LEU A 208 15.52 -4.90 -16.83
C LEU A 208 15.17 -3.80 -17.85
N PRO A 209 15.72 -3.77 -19.07
CA PRO A 209 15.29 -2.79 -20.08
C PRO A 209 13.79 -2.84 -20.39
N LYS A 210 13.17 -4.04 -20.38
CA LYS A 210 11.74 -4.23 -20.64
C LYS A 210 10.86 -3.70 -19.50
N VAL A 211 11.41 -3.54 -18.30
CA VAL A 211 10.70 -3.03 -17.12
C VAL A 211 10.84 -1.52 -17.01
N SER A 212 11.93 -0.96 -17.54
CA SER A 212 12.22 0.47 -17.47
C SER A 212 11.58 1.30 -18.59
N ASP A 213 11.23 0.68 -19.71
CA ASP A 213 10.56 1.32 -20.86
C ASP A 213 9.04 1.38 -20.63
#